data_a4919303d7ae25eb88ebb33397e95576
#
_entry.id   a4919303d7ae25eb88ebb33397e95576
#
_cell.length_a   1.000
_cell.length_b   1.000
_cell.length_c   1.000
_cell.angle_alpha   90.00
_cell.angle_beta   90.00
_cell.angle_gamma   90.00
#
_symmetry.space_group_name_H-M   'P 1'
#
loop_
_entity.id
_entity.type
_entity.pdbx_description
1 polymer ?
#
loop_
_entity_poly.entity_id
_entity_poly.type
_entity_poly.pdbx_seq_one_letter_code
_entity_poly.pdbx_strand_id
1 'polypeptide(L)'
;MSSISTSDPGLRQSNFQFRCIGCGRMSDAAGQDFRCADCRDLLEITYPYWKDARPDSAQVKFIWQDRKVSSSPFDLSGVWRFRDVLPLLEKAEEVVTLQEGNTPVYGLPQCARITG
;
A
#
# COMPACT_ATOMS: atom_id res chain seq x y z
N MET A 1 -5.48 16.87 17.26
CA MET A 1 -4.67 16.17 16.27
C MET A 1 -3.86 15.10 16.98
N SER A 2 -4.18 13.86 16.75
CA SER A 2 -3.34 12.78 17.23
C SER A 2 -2.05 12.77 16.43
N SER A 3 -0.92 13.09 17.06
CA SER A 3 0.38 12.90 16.46
C SER A 3 0.58 11.42 16.20
N ILE A 4 0.69 11.02 14.94
CA ILE A 4 1.02 9.66 14.57
C ILE A 4 2.47 9.44 14.97
N SER A 5 2.67 8.50 15.87
CA SER A 5 4.00 8.17 16.39
C SER A 5 4.88 7.63 15.24
N THR A 6 6.09 8.16 15.11
CA THR A 6 7.13 7.68 14.18
C THR A 6 7.59 6.25 14.47
N SER A 7 7.08 5.63 15.53
CA SER A 7 7.38 4.27 15.94
C SER A 7 6.43 3.22 15.34
N ASP A 8 5.51 3.60 14.46
CA ASP A 8 4.68 2.64 13.73
C ASP A 8 5.59 1.76 12.85
N PRO A 9 5.61 0.44 13.06
CA PRO A 9 6.49 -0.45 12.30
C PRO A 9 6.23 -0.45 10.79
N GLY A 10 5.06 0.00 10.35
CA GLY A 10 4.72 0.19 8.94
C GLY A 10 5.35 1.44 8.32
N LEU A 11 5.90 2.35 9.12
CA LEU A 11 6.53 3.59 8.65
C LEU A 11 8.06 3.51 8.59
N ARG A 12 8.64 2.33 8.77
CA ARG A 12 10.08 2.14 8.58
C ARG A 12 10.39 2.18 7.09
N GLN A 13 11.43 2.95 6.75
CA GLN A 13 11.95 3.14 5.40
C GLN A 13 11.87 1.85 4.57
N SER A 14 10.94 1.81 3.67
CA SER A 14 10.94 0.81 2.63
C SER A 14 11.91 1.28 1.55
N ASN A 15 13.06 0.66 1.47
CA ASN A 15 13.92 0.80 0.31
C ASN A 15 13.20 0.14 -0.87
N PHE A 16 12.38 0.89 -1.55
CA PHE A 16 11.76 0.45 -2.78
C PHE A 16 12.53 1.03 -3.98
N GLN A 17 12.45 0.35 -5.09
CA GLN A 17 13.04 0.77 -6.35
C GLN A 17 12.01 0.63 -7.46
N PHE A 18 12.15 1.43 -8.50
CA PHE A 18 11.40 1.24 -9.72
C PHE A 18 12.14 0.31 -10.67
N ARG A 19 11.39 -0.58 -11.30
CA ARG A 19 11.88 -1.43 -12.37
C ARG A 19 11.00 -1.24 -13.60
N CYS A 20 11.62 -1.04 -14.76
CA CYS A 20 10.88 -0.99 -16.02
C CYS A 20 10.36 -2.38 -16.38
N ILE A 21 9.08 -2.48 -16.67
CA ILE A 21 8.46 -3.75 -17.10
C ILE A 21 8.91 -4.20 -18.49
N GLY A 22 9.34 -3.26 -19.33
CA GLY A 22 9.80 -3.54 -20.70
C GLY A 22 11.27 -3.93 -20.77
N CYS A 23 12.17 -3.04 -20.35
CA CYS A 23 13.63 -3.25 -20.48
C CYS A 23 14.33 -3.73 -19.19
N GLY A 24 13.62 -3.79 -18.07
CA GLY A 24 14.19 -4.23 -16.79
C GLY A 24 15.09 -3.21 -16.08
N ARG A 25 15.24 -2.00 -16.61
CA ARG A 25 16.06 -0.97 -15.99
C ARG A 25 15.56 -0.66 -14.58
N MET A 26 16.50 -0.64 -13.64
CA MET A 26 16.23 -0.20 -12.26
C MET A 26 16.50 1.29 -12.14
N SER A 27 15.68 1.99 -11.38
CA SER A 27 15.86 3.39 -11.05
C SER A 27 15.41 3.68 -9.62
N ASP A 28 16.03 4.68 -9.01
CA ASP A 28 15.63 5.14 -7.69
C ASP A 28 14.36 6.00 -7.77
N ALA A 29 13.66 6.07 -6.65
CA ALA A 29 12.39 6.80 -6.53
C ALA A 29 12.50 8.32 -6.73
N ALA A 30 13.67 8.86 -6.90
CA ALA A 30 13.90 10.29 -7.07
C ALA A 30 13.41 10.86 -8.41
N GLY A 31 13.04 10.00 -9.36
CA GLY A 31 12.45 10.42 -10.63
C GLY A 31 10.94 10.57 -10.49
N GLN A 32 10.42 11.70 -10.89
CA GLN A 32 8.98 12.01 -10.80
C GLN A 32 8.14 11.39 -11.93
N ASP A 33 8.77 10.66 -12.83
CA ASP A 33 8.08 10.06 -13.97
C ASP A 33 7.69 8.60 -13.66
N PHE A 34 6.53 8.20 -14.11
CA PHE A 34 6.05 6.82 -14.03
C PHE A 34 6.46 5.97 -15.25
N ARG A 35 7.23 6.55 -16.15
CA ARG A 35 7.74 5.90 -17.36
C ARG A 35 9.25 5.79 -17.36
N CYS A 36 9.73 4.72 -17.95
CA CYS A 36 11.15 4.49 -18.13
C CYS A 36 11.80 5.59 -18.97
N ALA A 37 12.96 6.08 -18.52
CA ALA A 37 13.73 7.09 -19.24
C ALA A 37 14.30 6.56 -20.57
N ASP A 38 14.53 5.25 -20.66
CA ASP A 38 15.14 4.64 -21.85
C ASP A 38 14.12 4.21 -22.89
N CYS A 39 13.14 3.37 -22.51
CA CYS A 39 12.19 2.78 -23.45
C CYS A 39 10.76 3.34 -23.34
N ARG A 40 10.51 4.21 -22.39
CA ARG A 40 9.20 4.86 -22.15
C ARG A 40 8.08 3.90 -21.71
N ASP A 41 8.41 2.66 -21.37
CA ASP A 41 7.45 1.72 -20.82
C ASP A 41 7.16 2.03 -19.33
N LEU A 42 6.18 1.40 -18.76
CA LEU A 42 5.74 1.64 -17.40
C LEU A 42 6.75 1.11 -16.38
N LEU A 43 6.74 1.74 -15.22
CA LEU A 43 7.56 1.33 -14.09
C LEU A 43 6.71 0.56 -13.09
N GLU A 44 7.25 -0.51 -12.54
CA GLU A 44 6.71 -1.22 -11.39
C GLU A 44 7.55 -0.94 -10.15
N ILE A 45 6.94 -1.08 -8.99
CA ILE A 45 7.62 -0.93 -7.70
C ILE A 45 8.16 -2.29 -7.28
N THR A 46 9.43 -2.34 -6.91
CA THR A 46 10.07 -3.53 -6.37
C THR A 46 10.61 -3.27 -4.97
N TYR A 47 10.60 -4.30 -4.15
CA TYR A 47 11.08 -4.27 -2.78
C TYR A 47 12.26 -5.22 -2.62
N PRO A 48 13.50 -4.74 -2.81
CA PRO A 48 14.70 -5.60 -2.77
C PRO A 48 14.85 -6.36 -1.45
N TYR A 49 14.46 -5.75 -0.33
CA TYR A 49 14.56 -6.36 0.98
C TYR A 49 13.66 -7.61 1.17
N TRP A 50 12.65 -7.78 0.33
CA TRP A 50 11.78 -8.96 0.40
C TRP A 50 12.48 -10.25 -0.02
N LYS A 51 13.61 -10.16 -0.69
CA LYS A 51 14.45 -11.33 -1.01
C LYS A 51 15.06 -11.93 0.25
N ASP A 52 15.45 -11.07 1.20
CA ASP A 52 16.21 -11.47 2.38
C ASP A 52 15.34 -11.56 3.66
N ALA A 53 14.25 -10.81 3.71
CA ALA A 53 13.40 -10.67 4.89
C ALA A 53 11.91 -10.56 4.52
N ARG A 54 11.43 -11.51 3.73
CA ARG A 54 10.01 -11.56 3.38
C ARG A 54 9.16 -11.79 4.64
N PRO A 55 8.21 -10.90 4.95
CA PRO A 55 7.36 -11.10 6.10
C PRO A 55 6.48 -12.35 5.92
N ASP A 56 6.24 -13.06 7.01
CA ASP A 56 5.30 -14.18 6.99
C ASP A 56 3.90 -13.71 6.64
N SER A 57 3.30 -14.35 5.65
CA SER A 57 1.99 -13.96 5.14
C SER A 57 0.87 -14.06 6.18
N ALA A 58 0.95 -15.03 7.08
CA ALA A 58 -0.03 -15.18 8.17
C ALA A 58 0.08 -14.03 9.17
N GLN A 59 1.29 -13.65 9.51
CA GLN A 59 1.55 -12.53 10.41
C GLN A 59 1.07 -11.21 9.81
N VAL A 60 1.34 -10.96 8.55
CA VAL A 60 0.89 -9.74 7.86
C VAL A 60 -0.63 -9.66 7.81
N LYS A 61 -1.31 -10.76 7.48
CA LYS A 61 -2.77 -10.82 7.48
C LYS A 61 -3.37 -10.56 8.86
N PHE A 62 -2.75 -11.10 9.90
CA PHE A 62 -3.18 -10.84 11.28
C PHE A 62 -3.07 -9.36 11.63
N ILE A 63 -1.95 -8.71 11.32
CA ILE A 63 -1.75 -7.27 11.52
C ILE A 63 -2.83 -6.46 10.79
N TRP A 64 -3.11 -6.78 9.54
CA TRP A 64 -4.13 -6.07 8.76
C TRP A 64 -5.54 -6.25 9.32
N GLN A 65 -5.87 -7.42 9.85
CA GLN A 65 -7.15 -7.66 10.52
C GLN A 65 -7.27 -6.88 11.83
N ASP A 66 -6.20 -6.84 12.61
CA ASP A 66 -6.16 -6.05 13.86
C ASP A 66 -6.37 -4.56 13.56
N ARG A 67 -5.75 -4.04 12.51
CA ARG A 67 -5.93 -2.65 12.07
C ARG A 67 -7.36 -2.32 11.66
N LYS A 68 -8.16 -3.28 11.27
CA LYS A 68 -9.56 -3.08 10.91
C LYS A 68 -10.41 -2.52 12.05
N VAL A 69 -10.06 -2.82 13.28
CA VAL A 69 -10.77 -2.39 14.50
C VAL A 69 -10.08 -1.22 15.19
N SER A 70 -9.00 -0.73 14.61
CA SER A 70 -8.25 0.44 15.10
C SER A 70 -8.95 1.74 14.74
N SER A 71 -8.80 2.75 15.57
CA SER A 71 -9.27 4.11 15.32
C SER A 71 -8.20 5.03 14.73
N SER A 72 -7.02 4.51 14.43
CA SER A 72 -5.95 5.29 13.79
C SER A 72 -6.40 5.79 12.42
N PRO A 73 -6.13 7.06 12.05
CA PRO A 73 -6.46 7.58 10.74
C PRO A 73 -5.90 6.76 9.57
N PHE A 74 -4.72 6.17 9.72
CA PHE A 74 -4.16 5.27 8.72
C PHE A 74 -4.97 3.99 8.56
N ASP A 75 -5.45 3.44 9.66
CA ASP A 75 -6.12 2.15 9.66
C ASP A 75 -7.58 2.27 9.21
N LEU A 76 -8.16 3.46 9.33
CA LEU A 76 -9.48 3.78 8.79
C LEU A 76 -9.47 3.85 7.26
N SER A 77 -8.32 4.15 6.65
CA SER A 77 -8.15 4.08 5.20
C SER A 77 -8.08 2.63 4.73
N GLY A 78 -8.81 2.30 3.68
CA GLY A 78 -8.72 1.01 3.00
C GLY A 78 -7.44 0.85 2.18
N VAL A 79 -6.64 1.89 2.04
CA VAL A 79 -5.35 1.89 1.35
C VAL A 79 -4.20 1.88 2.36
N TRP A 80 -4.13 2.88 3.23
CA TRP A 80 -3.02 3.03 4.18
C TRP A 80 -2.99 1.98 5.29
N ARG A 81 -4.08 1.25 5.48
CA ARG A 81 -4.09 0.04 6.32
C ARG A 81 -3.03 -0.96 5.91
N PHE A 82 -2.75 -1.04 4.62
CA PHE A 82 -1.79 -1.95 4.01
C PHE A 82 -0.41 -1.32 3.78
N ARG A 83 -0.06 -0.32 4.57
CA ARG A 83 1.18 0.46 4.43
C ARG A 83 2.46 -0.37 4.43
N ASP A 84 2.41 -1.60 4.94
CA ASP A 84 3.55 -2.51 4.92
C ASP A 84 4.01 -2.90 3.51
N VAL A 85 3.11 -2.80 2.55
CA VAL A 85 3.36 -3.16 1.14
C VAL A 85 3.24 -1.96 0.19
N LEU A 86 3.14 -0.77 0.73
CA LEU A 86 3.09 0.46 -0.07
C LEU A 86 4.46 1.16 -0.04
N PRO A 87 4.79 1.93 -1.10
CA PRO A 87 5.92 2.84 -1.06
C PRO A 87 5.69 3.84 0.06
N LEU A 88 6.61 3.90 1.01
CA LEU A 88 6.41 4.73 2.17
C LEU A 88 6.75 6.19 1.91
N LEU A 89 5.92 7.04 2.44
CA LEU A 89 6.22 8.44 2.64
C LEU A 89 7.19 8.57 3.83
N GLU A 90 8.09 9.52 3.76
CA GLU A 90 9.06 9.76 4.84
C GLU A 90 8.38 10.30 6.09
N LYS A 91 7.25 10.97 5.92
CA LYS A 91 6.51 11.63 7.00
C LYS A 91 5.04 11.23 6.98
N ALA A 92 4.53 10.92 8.14
CA ALA A 92 3.13 10.59 8.33
C ALA A 92 2.18 11.72 7.93
N GLU A 93 2.62 12.97 8.08
CA GLU A 93 1.84 14.16 7.73
C GLU A 93 1.60 14.32 6.22
N GLU A 94 2.37 13.62 5.40
CA GLU A 94 2.20 13.62 3.94
C GLU A 94 1.06 12.72 3.48
N VAL A 95 0.53 11.89 4.37
CA VAL A 95 -0.59 11.01 4.05
C VAL A 95 -1.89 11.79 3.98
N VAL A 96 -2.51 11.74 2.82
CA VAL A 96 -3.86 12.28 2.61
C VAL A 96 -4.82 11.10 2.47
N THR A 97 -5.87 11.11 3.26
CA THR A 97 -6.91 10.09 3.20
C THR A 97 -8.29 10.68 3.50
N LEU A 98 -9.28 10.21 2.76
CA LEU A 98 -10.70 10.46 2.99
C LEU A 98 -11.38 9.22 3.56
N GLN A 99 -10.62 8.32 4.18
CA GLN A 99 -11.08 7.00 4.65
C GLN A 99 -11.63 6.13 3.50
N GLU A 100 -11.01 6.27 2.34
CA GLU A 100 -11.34 5.55 1.11
C GLU A 100 -11.22 4.03 1.30
N GLY A 101 -11.88 3.30 0.43
CA GLY A 101 -11.91 1.85 0.51
C GLY A 101 -12.96 1.34 1.51
N ASN A 102 -12.77 0.12 1.98
CA ASN A 102 -13.70 -0.56 2.90
C ASN A 102 -15.15 -0.59 2.39
N THR A 103 -15.33 -0.57 1.09
CA THR A 103 -16.66 -0.57 0.47
C THR A 103 -17.44 -1.81 0.92
N PRO A 104 -18.58 -1.62 1.57
CA PRO A 104 -19.36 -2.74 2.06
C PRO A 104 -19.98 -3.53 0.90
N VAL A 105 -20.09 -4.83 1.09
CA VAL A 105 -20.81 -5.71 0.17
C VAL A 105 -22.13 -6.11 0.82
N TYR A 106 -23.22 -5.81 0.12
CA TYR A 106 -24.56 -6.12 0.58
C TYR A 106 -25.14 -7.27 -0.25
N GLY A 107 -25.75 -8.23 0.44
CA GLY A 107 -26.57 -9.25 -0.22
C GLY A 107 -27.90 -8.63 -0.66
N LEU A 108 -28.24 -8.83 -1.92
CA LEU A 108 -29.50 -8.32 -2.51
C LEU A 108 -30.35 -9.48 -3.05
N PRO A 109 -30.96 -10.30 -2.17
CA PRO A 109 -31.68 -11.50 -2.58
C PRO A 109 -32.88 -11.23 -3.49
N GLN A 110 -33.51 -10.06 -3.35
CA GLN A 110 -34.63 -9.69 -4.23
C GLN A 110 -34.15 -9.37 -5.65
N CYS A 111 -33.01 -8.66 -5.78
CA CYS A 111 -32.42 -8.39 -7.10
C CYS A 111 -31.97 -9.70 -7.77
N ALA A 112 -31.40 -10.62 -7.01
CA ALA A 112 -30.99 -11.92 -7.53
C ALA A 112 -32.17 -12.73 -8.09
N ARG A 113 -33.37 -12.62 -7.53
CA ARG A 113 -34.56 -13.27 -8.08
C ARG A 113 -35.03 -12.70 -9.42
N ILE A 114 -34.75 -11.42 -9.65
CA ILE A 114 -35.15 -10.72 -10.90
C ILE A 114 -34.12 -10.93 -12.00
N THR A 115 -32.85 -10.96 -11.65
CA THR A 115 -31.74 -11.01 -12.62
C THR A 115 -31.18 -12.43 -12.85
N GLY A 116 -31.51 -13.34 -11.99
CA GLY A 116 -30.99 -14.73 -12.06
C GLY A 116 -29.67 -14.90 -11.33
#